data_0e3dbc5b3bea3fc6c66d589c8fce9f0b
#
_entry.id   0e3dbc5b3bea3fc6c66d589c8fce9f0b
#
_cell.length_a   1.000
_cell.length_b   1.000
_cell.length_c   1.000
_cell.angle_alpha   90.00
_cell.angle_beta   90.00
_cell.angle_gamma   90.00
#
_symmetry.space_group_name_H-M   'P 1'
#
loop_
_entity.id
_entity.type
_entity.pdbx_description
1 polymer ?
#
loop_
_entity_poly.entity_id
_entity_poly.type
_entity_poly.pdbx_seq_one_letter_code
_entity_poly.pdbx_strand_id
1 'polypeptide(L)'
;MPEKEKLKKFKAEEETVRQILNDWEPIEGSPEDEYDCLVHRLISTLHKGEETTKSISSLISNELKQHFGVEIPDEEIDTVSKEIIGWWFSRTGNR
;
A
#
# COMPACT_ATOMS: atom_id res chain seq x y z
N MET A 1 -11.78 23.32 8.18
CA MET A 1 -10.84 22.87 9.19
C MET A 1 -9.76 22.02 8.58
N PRO A 2 -8.50 22.44 8.70
CA PRO A 2 -7.41 21.70 8.07
C PRO A 2 -7.29 20.25 8.54
N GLU A 3 -7.56 20.01 9.81
CA GLU A 3 -7.45 18.67 10.35
C GLU A 3 -8.46 17.70 9.77
N LYS A 4 -9.67 18.17 9.54
CA LYS A 4 -10.71 17.33 8.95
C LYS A 4 -10.37 16.98 7.49
N GLU A 5 -9.81 17.94 6.78
CA GLU A 5 -9.40 17.70 5.41
C GLU A 5 -8.26 16.72 5.32
N LYS A 6 -7.31 16.79 6.25
CA LYS A 6 -6.21 15.84 6.31
C LYS A 6 -6.71 14.44 6.57
N LEU A 7 -7.65 14.30 7.49
CA LEU A 7 -8.22 13.00 7.82
C LEU A 7 -8.97 12.41 6.63
N LYS A 8 -9.70 13.23 5.91
CA LYS A 8 -10.42 12.78 4.72
C LYS A 8 -9.48 12.30 3.62
N LYS A 9 -8.41 13.05 3.38
CA LYS A 9 -7.40 12.66 2.41
C LYS A 9 -6.73 11.36 2.78
N PHE A 10 -6.39 11.23 4.06
CA PHE A 10 -5.74 10.04 4.56
C PHE A 10 -6.63 8.82 4.39
N LYS A 11 -7.90 8.96 4.70
CA LYS A 11 -8.87 7.88 4.55
C LYS A 11 -9.03 7.45 3.09
N ALA A 12 -9.07 8.42 2.19
CA ALA A 12 -9.18 8.12 0.77
C ALA A 12 -7.96 7.35 0.27
N GLU A 13 -6.78 7.75 0.74
CA GLU A 13 -5.54 7.07 0.39
C GLU A 13 -5.53 5.65 0.93
N GLU A 14 -5.95 5.48 2.17
CA GLU A 14 -6.03 4.16 2.79
C GLU A 14 -6.97 3.25 2.02
N GLU A 15 -8.12 3.76 1.65
CA GLU A 15 -9.10 2.96 0.92
C GLU A 15 -8.59 2.51 -0.43
N THR A 16 -7.89 3.39 -1.13
CA THR A 16 -7.32 3.05 -2.43
C THR A 16 -6.27 1.95 -2.31
N VAL A 17 -5.36 2.10 -1.36
CA VAL A 17 -4.32 1.10 -1.14
C VAL A 17 -4.94 -0.22 -0.69
N ARG A 18 -5.92 -0.15 0.20
CA ARG A 18 -6.62 -1.34 0.66
C ARG A 18 -7.30 -2.06 -0.49
N GLN A 19 -7.92 -1.30 -1.40
CA GLN A 19 -8.57 -1.86 -2.57
C GLN A 19 -7.55 -2.58 -3.46
N ILE A 20 -6.41 -1.97 -3.69
CA ILE A 20 -5.35 -2.59 -4.49
C ILE A 20 -4.90 -3.90 -3.86
N LEU A 21 -4.68 -3.89 -2.56
CA LEU A 21 -4.25 -5.10 -1.86
C LEU A 21 -5.32 -6.18 -1.85
N ASN A 22 -6.57 -5.80 -1.68
CA ASN A 22 -7.68 -6.76 -1.69
C ASN A 22 -7.88 -7.37 -3.07
N ASP A 23 -7.72 -6.57 -4.10
CA ASP A 23 -7.83 -7.08 -5.47
C ASP A 23 -6.71 -8.05 -5.80
N TRP A 24 -5.53 -7.80 -5.24
CA TRP A 24 -4.39 -8.69 -5.43
C TRP A 24 -4.56 -10.02 -4.71
N GLU A 25 -5.21 -9.99 -3.54
CA GLU A 25 -5.45 -11.17 -2.71
C GLU A 25 -4.21 -12.03 -2.47
N PRO A 26 -3.17 -11.46 -1.86
CA PRO A 26 -1.96 -12.26 -1.60
C PRO A 26 -2.21 -13.38 -0.60
N ILE A 27 -3.24 -13.24 0.23
CA ILE A 27 -3.63 -14.24 1.21
C ILE A 27 -5.11 -14.56 0.99
N GLU A 28 -5.37 -15.74 0.48
CA GLU A 28 -6.74 -16.16 0.22
C GLU A 28 -7.55 -16.27 1.49
N GLY A 29 -8.75 -15.73 1.44
CA GLY A 29 -9.68 -15.84 2.54
C GLY A 29 -9.42 -14.91 3.71
N SER A 30 -8.49 -13.98 3.57
CA SER A 30 -8.22 -13.02 4.64
C SER A 30 -9.32 -11.97 4.73
N PRO A 31 -9.68 -11.56 5.95
CA PRO A 31 -10.59 -10.43 6.12
C PRO A 31 -10.00 -9.15 5.54
N GLU A 32 -10.87 -8.23 5.15
CA GLU A 32 -10.44 -6.97 4.56
C GLU A 32 -9.51 -6.16 5.47
N ASP A 33 -9.72 -6.21 6.76
CA ASP A 33 -8.94 -5.44 7.71
C ASP A 33 -7.60 -6.08 8.07
N GLU A 34 -7.31 -7.27 7.54
CA GLU A 34 -6.01 -7.91 7.75
C GLU A 34 -4.86 -7.07 7.22
N TYR A 35 -5.11 -6.30 6.19
CA TYR A 35 -4.07 -5.50 5.56
C TYR A 35 -3.93 -4.09 6.13
N ASP A 36 -4.67 -3.74 7.14
CA ASP A 36 -4.65 -2.37 7.69
C ASP A 36 -3.26 -1.90 8.12
N CYS A 37 -2.51 -2.76 8.79
CA CYS A 37 -1.15 -2.42 9.19
C CYS A 37 -0.27 -2.14 7.98
N LEU A 38 -0.39 -2.98 6.98
CA LEU A 38 0.39 -2.82 5.75
C LEU A 38 -0.02 -1.53 5.02
N VAL A 39 -1.31 -1.25 4.97
CA VAL A 39 -1.82 -0.03 4.36
C VAL A 39 -1.22 1.20 5.01
N HIS A 40 -1.25 1.24 6.33
CA HIS A 40 -0.70 2.38 7.08
C HIS A 40 0.79 2.56 6.84
N ARG A 41 1.54 1.47 6.82
CA ARG A 41 2.97 1.53 6.58
C ARG A 41 3.30 2.00 5.17
N LEU A 42 2.53 1.52 4.20
CA LEU A 42 2.72 1.94 2.81
C LEU A 42 2.49 3.43 2.65
N ILE A 43 1.37 3.92 3.18
CA ILE A 43 1.04 5.33 3.07
C ILE A 43 2.08 6.19 3.79
N SER A 44 2.48 5.77 4.97
CA SER A 44 3.51 6.48 5.73
C SER A 44 4.82 6.56 4.95
N THR A 45 5.21 5.46 4.32
CA THR A 45 6.43 5.41 3.53
C THR A 45 6.36 6.33 2.32
N LEU A 46 5.21 6.35 1.65
CA LEU A 46 5.00 7.22 0.51
C LEU A 46 5.07 8.70 0.92
N HIS A 47 4.50 9.04 2.06
CA HIS A 47 4.55 10.42 2.55
C HIS A 47 5.95 10.86 2.95
N LYS A 48 6.80 9.90 3.32
CA LYS A 48 8.19 10.21 3.63
C LYS A 48 9.05 10.45 2.39
N GLY A 49 8.49 10.22 1.22
CA GLY A 49 9.21 10.42 -0.02
C GLY A 49 9.94 9.19 -0.53
N GLU A 50 9.73 8.05 0.10
CA GLU A 50 10.34 6.81 -0.35
C GLU A 50 9.44 6.12 -1.37
N GLU A 51 9.35 6.75 -2.52
CA GLU A 51 8.40 6.37 -3.57
C GLU A 51 9.03 5.52 -4.66
N THR A 52 9.92 4.63 -4.29
CA THR A 52 10.55 3.75 -5.26
C THR A 52 9.94 2.36 -5.19
N THR A 53 9.94 1.69 -6.33
CA THR A 53 9.43 0.32 -6.40
C THR A 53 10.16 -0.57 -5.42
N LYS A 54 11.46 -0.39 -5.29
CA LYS A 54 12.27 -1.19 -4.38
C LYS A 54 11.85 -1.01 -2.93
N SER A 55 11.65 0.22 -2.50
CA SER A 55 11.24 0.50 -1.12
C SER A 55 9.87 -0.11 -0.82
N ILE A 56 8.93 0.06 -1.73
CA ILE A 56 7.57 -0.46 -1.54
C ILE A 56 7.58 -1.99 -1.60
N SER A 57 8.31 -2.57 -2.54
CA SER A 57 8.41 -4.03 -2.65
C SER A 57 9.00 -4.65 -1.39
N SER A 58 10.07 -4.04 -0.87
CA SER A 58 10.71 -4.53 0.34
C SER A 58 9.77 -4.47 1.53
N LEU A 59 9.02 -3.38 1.65
CA LEU A 59 8.07 -3.22 2.73
C LEU A 59 6.98 -4.28 2.66
N ILE A 60 6.40 -4.48 1.48
CA ILE A 60 5.34 -5.47 1.28
C ILE A 60 5.87 -6.87 1.59
N SER A 61 7.04 -7.21 1.06
CA SER A 61 7.64 -8.51 1.26
C SER A 61 7.87 -8.78 2.75
N ASN A 62 8.45 -7.81 3.45
CA ASN A 62 8.72 -7.96 4.88
C ASN A 62 7.45 -8.13 5.70
N GLU A 63 6.44 -7.33 5.40
CA GLU A 63 5.18 -7.41 6.12
C GLU A 63 4.48 -8.76 5.89
N LEU A 64 4.47 -9.23 4.67
CA LEU A 64 3.84 -10.51 4.37
C LEU A 64 4.56 -11.66 5.07
N LYS A 65 5.89 -11.60 5.10
CA LYS A 65 6.67 -12.62 5.78
C LYS A 65 6.48 -12.60 7.29
N GLN A 66 6.56 -11.43 7.88
CA GLN A 66 6.58 -11.31 9.33
C GLN A 66 5.19 -11.34 9.96
N HIS A 67 4.21 -10.73 9.33
CA HIS A 67 2.86 -10.70 9.87
C HIS A 67 2.02 -11.89 9.46
N PHE A 68 2.20 -12.37 8.24
CA PHE A 68 1.33 -13.41 7.70
C PHE A 68 2.05 -14.72 7.46
N GLY A 69 3.37 -14.72 7.53
CA GLY A 69 4.15 -15.93 7.33
C GLY A 69 4.06 -16.50 5.93
N VAL A 70 3.79 -15.65 4.94
CA VAL A 70 3.68 -16.12 3.55
C VAL A 70 4.80 -15.56 2.71
N GLU A 71 5.18 -16.31 1.71
CA GLU A 71 6.15 -15.87 0.71
C GLU A 71 5.45 -15.73 -0.61
N ILE A 72 5.52 -14.54 -1.17
CA ILE A 72 4.90 -14.24 -2.46
C ILE A 72 6.03 -14.01 -3.47
N PRO A 73 5.87 -14.49 -4.70
CA PRO A 73 6.91 -14.26 -5.71
C PRO A 73 7.22 -12.79 -5.90
N ASP A 74 8.49 -12.49 -6.07
CA ASP A 74 8.94 -11.10 -6.23
C ASP A 74 8.26 -10.41 -7.40
N GLU A 75 7.96 -11.15 -8.45
CA GLU A 75 7.28 -10.59 -9.62
C GLU A 75 5.91 -10.03 -9.27
N GLU A 76 5.16 -10.74 -8.45
CA GLU A 76 3.84 -10.26 -8.02
C GLU A 76 3.96 -9.05 -7.14
N ILE A 77 4.89 -9.09 -6.19
CA ILE A 77 5.11 -7.96 -5.28
C ILE A 77 5.53 -6.73 -6.08
N ASP A 78 6.39 -6.94 -7.06
CA ASP A 78 6.86 -5.86 -7.92
C ASP A 78 5.71 -5.23 -8.69
N THR A 79 4.84 -6.07 -9.23
CA THR A 79 3.69 -5.61 -10.00
C THR A 79 2.76 -4.75 -9.15
N VAL A 80 2.43 -5.22 -7.95
CA VAL A 80 1.53 -4.47 -7.08
C VAL A 80 2.22 -3.20 -6.56
N SER A 81 3.53 -3.27 -6.36
CA SER A 81 4.29 -2.09 -5.93
C SER A 81 4.25 -1.00 -6.99
N LYS A 82 4.41 -1.38 -8.25
CA LYS A 82 4.33 -0.43 -9.36
C LYS A 82 2.93 0.16 -9.48
N GLU A 83 1.92 -0.64 -9.22
CA GLU A 83 0.54 -0.17 -9.26
C GLU A 83 0.30 0.88 -8.17
N ILE A 84 0.78 0.63 -6.97
CA ILE A 84 0.65 1.57 -5.86
C ILE A 84 1.39 2.87 -6.16
N ILE A 85 2.60 2.76 -6.66
CA ILE A 85 3.41 3.93 -6.98
C ILE A 85 2.80 4.72 -8.14
N GLY A 86 2.30 4.01 -9.15
CA GLY A 86 1.62 4.65 -10.27
C GLY A 86 0.42 5.45 -9.81
N TRP A 87 -0.38 4.86 -8.94
CA TRP A 87 -1.51 5.59 -8.36
C TRP A 87 -1.04 6.81 -7.57
N TRP A 88 -0.01 6.64 -6.77
CA TRP A 88 0.51 7.74 -5.94
C TRP A 88 0.95 8.93 -6.78
N PHE A 89 1.73 8.67 -7.82
CA PHE A 89 2.18 9.74 -8.71
C PHE A 89 1.04 10.33 -9.52
N SER A 90 0.07 9.52 -9.89
CA SER A 90 -1.08 10.00 -10.63
C SER A 90 -1.89 11.00 -9.84
N ARG A 91 -2.04 10.77 -8.54
CA ARG A 91 -2.79 11.69 -7.70
C ARG A 91 -2.03 12.97 -7.37
N THR A 92 -0.71 12.89 -7.33
CA THR A 92 0.14 14.05 -7.00
C THR A 92 0.62 14.80 -8.23
N GLY A 93 0.64 14.13 -9.37
CA GLY A 93 1.16 14.69 -10.60
C GLY A 93 0.22 15.63 -11.33
N ASN A 94 -0.97 15.75 -10.85
CA ASN A 94 -2.00 16.58 -11.46
C ASN A 94 -1.93 18.01 -10.99
N ARG A 95 -0.88 18.65 -11.28
CA ARG A 95 -0.77 20.03 -10.84
C ARG A 95 -0.46 20.94 -11.91
#